data_2222055ba80d716149c00574005a5c73
#
_entry.id   2222055ba80d716149c00574005a5c73
#
_cell.length_a   1.000
_cell.length_b   1.000
_cell.length_c   1.000
_cell.angle_alpha   90.00
_cell.angle_beta   90.00
_cell.angle_gamma   90.00
#
_symmetry.space_group_name_H-M   'P 1'
#
loop_
_entity.id
_entity.type
_entity.pdbx_description
1 polymer ?
#
loop_
_entity_poly.entity_id
_entity_poly.type
_entity_poly.pdbx_seq_one_letter_code
_entity_poly.pdbx_strand_id
1 'polypeptide(L)'
;MPASALVRRVFIGLLVANLAVVGVKLAVGLSSGSLAVLGGAVDSCVDALNNVLALIVVRVAAKEPDEDHPYGHGKFETLGALAIVGFLSITCFELVREAVNHLVSGRHRVDVSDFQLALLVLTLGVNVLITWYEHRRGTELGSELLVADAAHTRADVFITVGVLVSILLTRQGWWWIDSAVAIVVALVIVFVAYRILERTVPVLVDQRAIPTRDIQETAQAVPGVKGAYGIRSRGPSDLRYAEVTIAVDRHADVESAHAIADQVEERLKRDLQLHEVTVHVEPC
;
A
#
# COMPACT_ATOMS: atom_id res chain seq x y z
N MET A 1 -20.09 8.63 -1.87
CA MET A 1 -18.92 9.42 -1.45
C MET A 1 -17.76 8.96 -2.31
N PRO A 2 -16.88 9.83 -2.81
CA PRO A 2 -15.69 9.42 -3.55
C PRO A 2 -14.79 8.53 -2.67
N ALA A 3 -14.14 7.54 -3.28
CA ALA A 3 -13.28 6.57 -2.58
C ALA A 3 -12.20 7.28 -1.73
N SER A 4 -11.60 8.34 -2.25
CA SER A 4 -10.61 9.17 -1.55
C SER A 4 -11.11 9.76 -0.23
N ALA A 5 -12.38 10.15 -0.14
CA ALA A 5 -12.96 10.66 1.11
C ALA A 5 -13.12 9.56 2.17
N LEU A 6 -13.39 8.31 1.75
CA LEU A 6 -13.45 7.16 2.64
C LEU A 6 -12.06 6.77 3.11
N VAL A 7 -11.08 6.69 2.23
CA VAL A 7 -9.66 6.43 2.58
C VAL A 7 -9.17 7.47 3.59
N ARG A 8 -9.43 8.76 3.36
CA ARG A 8 -9.08 9.83 4.31
C ARG A 8 -9.71 9.62 5.70
N ARG A 9 -10.97 9.18 5.77
CA ARG A 9 -11.63 8.88 7.06
C ARG A 9 -10.96 7.73 7.79
N VAL A 10 -10.54 6.70 7.07
CA VAL A 10 -9.79 5.58 7.64
C VAL A 10 -8.50 6.10 8.26
N PHE A 11 -7.66 6.84 7.51
CA PHE A 11 -6.41 7.40 8.03
C PHE A 11 -6.59 8.35 9.20
N ILE A 12 -7.66 9.15 9.23
CA ILE A 12 -7.99 9.97 10.42
C ILE A 12 -8.29 9.08 11.64
N GLY A 13 -9.05 8.01 11.45
CA GLY A 13 -9.34 7.04 12.53
C GLY A 13 -8.07 6.37 13.06
N LEU A 14 -7.17 5.97 12.16
CA LEU A 14 -5.87 5.37 12.50
C LEU A 14 -4.96 6.37 13.25
N LEU A 15 -4.89 7.60 12.77
CA LEU A 15 -4.14 8.67 13.43
C LEU A 15 -4.65 8.89 14.87
N VAL A 16 -5.96 8.95 15.07
CA VAL A 16 -6.55 9.09 16.40
C VAL A 16 -6.21 7.89 17.29
N ALA A 17 -6.28 6.67 16.76
CA ALA A 17 -5.92 5.46 17.50
C ALA A 17 -4.44 5.46 17.88
N ASN A 18 -3.53 5.79 16.96
CA ASN A 18 -2.10 5.86 17.24
C ASN A 18 -1.76 6.98 18.23
N LEU A 19 -2.37 8.15 18.13
CA LEU A 19 -2.20 9.23 19.09
C LEU A 19 -2.72 8.83 20.51
N ALA A 20 -3.78 8.05 20.59
CA ALA A 20 -4.24 7.51 21.88
C ALA A 20 -3.21 6.54 22.48
N VAL A 21 -2.62 5.66 21.67
CA VAL A 21 -1.54 4.76 22.10
C VAL A 21 -0.31 5.56 22.57
N VAL A 22 0.10 6.59 21.83
CA VAL A 22 1.17 7.53 22.23
C VAL A 22 0.86 8.15 23.59
N GLY A 23 -0.36 8.68 23.77
CA GLY A 23 -0.78 9.31 25.03
C GLY A 23 -0.71 8.35 26.21
N VAL A 24 -1.20 7.13 26.06
CA VAL A 24 -1.12 6.08 27.09
C VAL A 24 0.33 5.73 27.41
N LYS A 25 1.16 5.47 26.40
CA LYS A 25 2.58 5.12 26.61
C LYS A 25 3.36 6.27 27.26
N LEU A 26 3.12 7.54 26.88
CA LEU A 26 3.73 8.71 27.51
C LEU A 26 3.30 8.84 28.97
N ALA A 27 2.00 8.76 29.27
CA ALA A 27 1.49 8.85 30.65
C ALA A 27 2.10 7.75 31.53
N VAL A 28 2.13 6.51 31.04
CA VAL A 28 2.72 5.39 31.77
C VAL A 28 4.24 5.53 31.87
N GLY A 29 4.95 5.90 30.82
CA GLY A 29 6.41 6.08 30.81
C GLY A 29 6.87 7.15 31.77
N LEU A 30 6.18 8.30 31.79
CA LEU A 30 6.49 9.41 32.71
C LEU A 30 6.18 9.07 34.17
N SER A 31 5.05 8.40 34.43
CA SER A 31 4.66 8.03 35.80
C SER A 31 5.52 6.92 36.38
N SER A 32 5.99 5.98 35.58
CA SER A 32 6.86 4.86 35.98
C SER A 32 8.36 5.18 35.92
N GLY A 33 8.76 6.27 35.24
CA GLY A 33 10.16 6.58 34.96
C GLY A 33 10.84 5.58 34.01
N SER A 34 10.06 4.75 33.30
CA SER A 34 10.58 3.72 32.43
C SER A 34 11.03 4.26 31.07
N LEU A 35 12.35 4.31 30.81
CA LEU A 35 12.93 4.71 29.53
C LEU A 35 12.49 3.79 28.39
N ALA A 36 12.27 2.49 28.65
CA ALA A 36 11.83 1.56 27.63
C ALA A 36 10.37 1.85 27.18
N VAL A 37 9.47 2.24 28.10
CA VAL A 37 8.11 2.65 27.74
C VAL A 37 8.12 3.98 26.99
N LEU A 38 9.00 4.91 27.39
CA LEU A 38 9.18 6.19 26.67
C LEU A 38 9.74 5.96 25.26
N GLY A 39 10.69 5.04 25.08
CA GLY A 39 11.16 4.61 23.76
C GLY A 39 10.02 4.09 22.89
N GLY A 40 9.21 3.18 23.43
CA GLY A 40 8.02 2.68 22.71
C GLY A 40 6.96 3.76 22.43
N ALA A 41 6.93 4.87 23.20
CA ALA A 41 6.09 6.03 22.85
C ALA A 41 6.65 6.79 21.63
N VAL A 42 7.98 6.90 21.51
CA VAL A 42 8.64 7.51 20.32
C VAL A 42 8.31 6.71 19.07
N ASP A 43 8.38 5.37 19.12
CA ASP A 43 8.00 4.50 17.98
C ASP A 43 6.54 4.75 17.56
N SER A 44 5.62 4.82 18.53
CA SER A 44 4.21 5.13 18.23
C SER A 44 4.00 6.56 17.70
N CYS A 45 4.88 7.53 18.02
CA CYS A 45 4.89 8.85 17.38
C CYS A 45 5.28 8.76 15.90
N VAL A 46 6.23 7.90 15.55
CA VAL A 46 6.61 7.66 14.14
C VAL A 46 5.43 7.08 13.36
N ASP A 47 4.68 6.13 13.92
CA ASP A 47 3.47 5.59 13.30
C ASP A 47 2.40 6.68 13.08
N ALA A 48 2.20 7.57 14.07
CA ALA A 48 1.30 8.71 13.92
C ALA A 48 1.76 9.68 12.83
N LEU A 49 3.08 9.94 12.71
CA LEU A 49 3.64 10.74 11.62
C LEU A 49 3.42 10.09 10.25
N ASN A 50 3.58 8.78 10.12
CA ASN A 50 3.30 8.04 8.90
C ASN A 50 1.83 8.23 8.47
N ASN A 51 0.87 8.18 9.41
CA ASN A 51 -0.53 8.45 9.12
C ASN A 51 -0.78 9.91 8.66
N VAL A 52 -0.05 10.89 9.23
CA VAL A 52 -0.11 12.29 8.75
C VAL A 52 0.42 12.41 7.32
N LEU A 53 1.55 11.76 7.01
CA LEU A 53 2.09 11.72 5.65
C LEU A 53 1.11 11.05 4.68
N ALA A 54 0.50 9.93 5.07
CA ALA A 54 -0.53 9.25 4.28
C ALA A 54 -1.73 10.17 4.01
N LEU A 55 -2.19 10.94 4.99
CA LEU A 55 -3.27 11.94 4.81
C LEU A 55 -2.89 13.04 3.81
N ILE A 56 -1.63 13.48 3.81
CA ILE A 56 -1.13 14.47 2.84
C ILE A 56 -1.14 13.84 1.44
N VAL A 57 -0.62 12.62 1.30
CA VAL A 57 -0.57 11.89 0.02
C VAL A 57 -1.98 11.69 -0.54
N VAL A 58 -2.93 11.19 0.26
CA VAL A 58 -4.33 10.99 -0.16
C VAL A 58 -4.98 12.31 -0.58
N ARG A 59 -4.66 13.41 0.11
CA ARG A 59 -5.18 14.74 -0.25
C ARG A 59 -4.62 15.22 -1.59
N VAL A 60 -3.34 14.97 -1.86
CA VAL A 60 -2.71 15.33 -3.14
C VAL A 60 -3.26 14.44 -4.25
N ALA A 61 -3.30 13.12 -4.03
CA ALA A 61 -3.80 12.15 -5.01
C ALA A 61 -5.26 12.39 -5.42
N ALA A 62 -6.06 12.95 -4.52
CA ALA A 62 -7.48 13.26 -4.76
C ALA A 62 -7.72 14.57 -5.55
N LYS A 63 -6.68 15.30 -5.95
CA LYS A 63 -6.85 16.50 -6.79
C LYS A 63 -7.24 16.10 -8.20
N GLU A 64 -8.14 16.92 -8.77
CA GLU A 64 -8.53 16.79 -10.17
C GLU A 64 -7.34 17.06 -11.12
N PRO A 65 -7.43 16.64 -12.40
CA PRO A 65 -6.47 17.00 -13.42
C PRO A 65 -6.25 18.52 -13.48
N ASP A 66 -5.00 18.93 -13.67
CA ASP A 66 -4.56 20.32 -13.86
C ASP A 66 -3.60 20.43 -15.06
N GLU A 67 -3.08 21.62 -15.34
CA GLU A 67 -2.19 21.87 -16.49
C GLU A 67 -0.89 21.03 -16.40
N ASP A 68 -0.33 20.82 -15.18
CA ASP A 68 0.89 20.08 -14.97
C ASP A 68 0.65 18.55 -14.92
N HIS A 69 -0.57 18.14 -14.52
CA HIS A 69 -0.97 16.74 -14.37
C HIS A 69 -2.29 16.45 -15.11
N PRO A 70 -2.27 16.41 -16.45
CA PRO A 70 -3.48 16.22 -17.27
C PRO A 70 -4.25 14.93 -17.02
N TYR A 71 -3.57 13.89 -16.53
CA TYR A 71 -4.18 12.59 -16.12
C TYR A 71 -4.57 12.54 -14.65
N GLY A 72 -4.51 13.68 -13.94
CA GLY A 72 -4.77 13.76 -12.51
C GLY A 72 -3.60 13.32 -11.62
N HIS A 73 -3.84 13.32 -10.34
CA HIS A 73 -2.81 13.11 -9.32
C HIS A 73 -2.81 11.68 -8.72
N GLY A 74 -3.59 10.74 -9.25
CA GLY A 74 -3.75 9.40 -8.68
C GLY A 74 -2.43 8.65 -8.42
N LYS A 75 -1.42 8.81 -9.27
CA LYS A 75 -0.08 8.19 -9.09
C LYS A 75 0.67 8.66 -7.83
N PHE A 76 0.27 9.77 -7.20
CA PHE A 76 0.83 10.17 -5.91
C PHE A 76 0.52 9.17 -4.80
N GLU A 77 -0.63 8.47 -4.85
CA GLU A 77 -0.92 7.39 -3.91
C GLU A 77 0.06 6.23 -4.07
N THR A 78 0.36 5.87 -5.30
CA THR A 78 1.36 4.85 -5.64
C THR A 78 2.77 5.26 -5.17
N LEU A 79 3.16 6.53 -5.31
CA LEU A 79 4.42 7.07 -4.76
C LEU A 79 4.43 7.03 -3.23
N GLY A 80 3.32 7.30 -2.58
CA GLY A 80 3.17 7.16 -1.13
C GLY A 80 3.38 5.72 -0.66
N ALA A 81 2.80 4.75 -1.36
CA ALA A 81 3.03 3.33 -1.09
C ALA A 81 4.52 2.94 -1.27
N LEU A 82 5.21 3.53 -2.24
CA LEU A 82 6.65 3.33 -2.44
C LEU A 82 7.48 3.93 -1.29
N ALA A 83 7.06 5.07 -0.74
CA ALA A 83 7.72 5.67 0.43
C ALA A 83 7.63 4.73 1.65
N ILE A 84 6.51 4.01 1.85
CA ILE A 84 6.38 3.00 2.91
C ILE A 84 7.41 1.87 2.72
N VAL A 85 7.70 1.45 1.50
CA VAL A 85 8.79 0.48 1.23
C VAL A 85 10.14 1.04 1.68
N GLY A 86 10.37 2.33 1.50
CA GLY A 86 11.58 3.01 2.01
C GLY A 86 11.69 2.90 3.53
N PHE A 87 10.61 3.18 4.27
CA PHE A 87 10.57 3.03 5.74
C PHE A 87 10.79 1.59 6.17
N LEU A 88 10.12 0.62 5.55
CA LEU A 88 10.35 -0.81 5.81
C LEU A 88 11.80 -1.22 5.57
N SER A 89 12.45 -0.65 4.56
CA SER A 89 13.87 -0.93 4.27
C SER A 89 14.80 -0.41 5.37
N ILE A 90 14.51 0.78 5.91
CA ILE A 90 15.26 1.35 7.04
C ILE A 90 15.08 0.48 8.28
N THR A 91 13.83 0.14 8.63
CA THR A 91 13.52 -0.74 9.78
C THR A 91 14.22 -2.11 9.63
N CYS A 92 14.19 -2.70 8.44
CA CYS A 92 14.87 -3.97 8.16
C CYS A 92 16.39 -3.85 8.37
N PHE A 93 17.00 -2.76 7.87
CA PHE A 93 18.44 -2.51 8.05
C PHE A 93 18.81 -2.35 9.53
N GLU A 94 18.04 -1.57 10.28
CA GLU A 94 18.26 -1.38 11.72
C GLU A 94 18.13 -2.69 12.49
N LEU A 95 17.12 -3.50 12.19
CA LEU A 95 16.91 -4.80 12.82
C LEU A 95 18.07 -5.77 12.56
N VAL A 96 18.56 -5.85 11.32
CA VAL A 96 19.72 -6.70 10.96
C VAL A 96 20.99 -6.18 11.64
N ARG A 97 21.21 -4.86 11.64
CA ARG A 97 22.36 -4.25 12.30
C ARG A 97 22.39 -4.57 13.79
N GLU A 98 21.23 -4.45 14.46
CA GLU A 98 21.11 -4.76 15.89
C GLU A 98 21.33 -6.25 16.15
N ALA A 99 20.75 -7.14 15.34
CA ALA A 99 20.98 -8.59 15.44
C ALA A 99 22.47 -8.96 15.31
N VAL A 100 23.18 -8.35 14.36
CA VAL A 100 24.63 -8.56 14.19
C VAL A 100 25.43 -8.02 15.38
N ASN A 101 25.08 -6.82 15.88
CA ASN A 101 25.72 -6.24 17.06
C ASN A 101 25.57 -7.14 18.29
N HIS A 102 24.39 -7.71 18.52
CA HIS A 102 24.11 -8.64 19.60
C HIS A 102 24.96 -9.92 19.48
N LEU A 103 25.08 -10.48 18.27
CA LEU A 103 25.92 -11.67 18.04
C LEU A 103 27.41 -11.41 18.31
N VAL A 104 27.93 -10.24 17.91
CA VAL A 104 29.34 -9.89 18.05
C VAL A 104 29.70 -9.50 19.49
N SER A 105 28.82 -8.71 20.16
CA SER A 105 29.12 -8.15 21.49
C SER A 105 28.83 -9.12 22.64
N GLY A 106 28.08 -10.18 22.41
CA GLY A 106 27.69 -11.14 23.46
C GLY A 106 26.86 -10.56 24.60
N ARG A 107 26.32 -9.34 24.44
CA ARG A 107 25.53 -8.66 25.47
C ARG A 107 24.06 -9.05 25.35
N HIS A 108 23.60 -9.87 26.30
CA HIS A 108 22.23 -10.44 26.28
C HIS A 108 21.51 -10.22 27.62
N ARG A 109 21.34 -8.99 28.07
CA ARG A 109 20.43 -8.73 29.19
C ARG A 109 19.29 -7.87 28.69
N VAL A 110 18.17 -8.50 28.38
CA VAL A 110 16.89 -7.84 28.23
C VAL A 110 16.12 -8.08 29.53
N ASP A 111 16.32 -7.22 30.51
CA ASP A 111 15.51 -7.21 31.74
C ASP A 111 14.18 -6.52 31.41
N VAL A 112 13.18 -7.30 31.03
CA VAL A 112 11.82 -6.81 30.76
C VAL A 112 10.97 -7.13 31.98
N SER A 113 10.38 -6.09 32.58
CA SER A 113 9.42 -6.26 33.68
C SER A 113 8.11 -6.87 33.16
N ASP A 114 7.36 -7.54 34.04
CA ASP A 114 6.05 -8.11 33.70
C ASP A 114 5.06 -7.04 33.21
N PHE A 115 5.17 -5.82 33.74
CA PHE A 115 4.38 -4.67 33.29
C PHE A 115 4.69 -4.29 31.83
N GLN A 116 5.98 -4.24 31.46
CA GLN A 116 6.40 -3.95 30.07
C GLN A 116 5.95 -5.06 29.13
N LEU A 117 6.02 -6.33 29.57
CA LEU A 117 5.50 -7.46 28.82
C LEU A 117 3.98 -7.35 28.57
N ALA A 118 3.22 -7.01 29.61
CA ALA A 118 1.77 -6.78 29.47
C ALA A 118 1.44 -5.65 28.50
N LEU A 119 2.19 -4.54 28.54
CA LEU A 119 2.05 -3.41 27.63
C LEU A 119 2.38 -3.81 26.18
N LEU A 120 3.42 -4.63 25.97
CA LEU A 120 3.81 -5.16 24.66
C LEU A 120 2.71 -6.05 24.07
N VAL A 121 2.12 -6.94 24.88
CA VAL A 121 1.00 -7.80 24.46
C VAL A 121 -0.25 -6.97 24.14
N LEU A 122 -0.55 -5.95 24.92
CA LEU A 122 -1.67 -5.04 24.65
C LEU A 122 -1.47 -4.30 23.32
N THR A 123 -0.28 -3.74 23.10
CA THR A 123 0.07 -3.04 21.86
C THR A 123 0.00 -3.98 20.66
N LEU A 124 0.48 -5.22 20.80
CA LEU A 124 0.35 -6.25 19.78
C LEU A 124 -1.12 -6.49 19.40
N GLY A 125 -2.00 -6.62 20.37
CA GLY A 125 -3.43 -6.79 20.15
C GLY A 125 -4.03 -5.61 19.35
N VAL A 126 -3.66 -4.39 19.70
CA VAL A 126 -4.09 -3.18 18.97
C VAL A 126 -3.57 -3.18 17.55
N ASN A 127 -2.29 -3.46 17.34
CA ASN A 127 -1.68 -3.48 15.99
C ASN A 127 -2.28 -4.58 15.10
N VAL A 128 -2.62 -5.74 15.65
CA VAL A 128 -3.32 -6.81 14.90
C VAL A 128 -4.70 -6.33 14.43
N LEU A 129 -5.47 -5.66 15.28
CA LEU A 129 -6.78 -5.11 14.93
C LEU A 129 -6.67 -4.01 13.89
N ILE A 130 -5.71 -3.11 14.04
CA ILE A 130 -5.40 -2.03 13.07
C ILE A 130 -5.05 -2.65 11.73
N THR A 131 -4.08 -3.57 11.66
CA THR A 131 -3.64 -4.24 10.43
C THR A 131 -4.81 -4.92 9.70
N TRP A 132 -5.65 -5.63 10.45
CA TRP A 132 -6.83 -6.29 9.87
C TRP A 132 -7.81 -5.28 9.28
N TYR A 133 -8.09 -4.19 9.99
CA TYR A 133 -8.99 -3.14 9.55
C TYR A 133 -8.46 -2.40 8.32
N GLU A 134 -7.19 -1.99 8.34
CA GLU A 134 -6.50 -1.31 7.22
C GLU A 134 -6.50 -2.18 5.97
N HIS A 135 -6.08 -3.43 6.10
CA HIS A 135 -6.00 -4.34 4.95
C HIS A 135 -7.38 -4.57 4.32
N ARG A 136 -8.40 -4.78 5.15
CA ARG A 136 -9.76 -4.96 4.68
C ARG A 136 -10.27 -3.70 3.97
N ARG A 137 -10.10 -2.53 4.58
CA ARG A 137 -10.53 -1.27 3.99
C ARG A 137 -9.73 -0.87 2.76
N GLY A 138 -8.43 -1.11 2.75
CA GLY A 138 -7.57 -0.87 1.59
C GLY A 138 -8.01 -1.68 0.38
N THR A 139 -8.33 -2.96 0.59
CA THR A 139 -8.82 -3.86 -0.47
C THR A 139 -10.22 -3.46 -0.95
N GLU A 140 -11.15 -3.15 -0.02
CA GLU A 140 -12.51 -2.71 -0.36
C GLU A 140 -12.53 -1.38 -1.14
N LEU A 141 -11.60 -0.47 -0.86
CA LEU A 141 -11.52 0.87 -1.45
C LEU A 141 -10.56 0.96 -2.65
N GLY A 142 -9.82 -0.11 -2.95
CA GLY A 142 -8.80 -0.13 -4.01
C GLY A 142 -7.59 0.77 -3.73
N SER A 143 -7.36 1.19 -2.48
CA SER A 143 -6.27 2.09 -2.10
C SER A 143 -4.96 1.33 -1.90
N GLU A 144 -4.00 1.55 -2.80
CA GLU A 144 -2.66 0.95 -2.71
C GLU A 144 -1.88 1.46 -1.50
N LEU A 145 -2.05 2.74 -1.14
CA LEU A 145 -1.43 3.34 0.03
C LEU A 145 -1.91 2.67 1.32
N LEU A 146 -3.23 2.46 1.47
CA LEU A 146 -3.80 1.84 2.66
C LEU A 146 -3.41 0.36 2.78
N VAL A 147 -3.28 -0.35 1.65
CA VAL A 147 -2.76 -1.74 1.63
C VAL A 147 -1.28 -1.78 2.00
N ALA A 148 -0.49 -0.80 1.55
CA ALA A 148 0.92 -0.68 1.90
C ALA A 148 1.11 -0.33 3.38
N ASP A 149 0.30 0.57 3.93
CA ASP A 149 0.30 0.92 5.36
C ASP A 149 -0.06 -0.29 6.23
N ALA A 150 -1.11 -1.05 5.85
CA ALA A 150 -1.44 -2.33 6.48
C ALA A 150 -0.29 -3.34 6.46
N ALA A 151 0.53 -3.33 5.41
CA ALA A 151 1.69 -4.19 5.31
C ALA A 151 2.84 -3.72 6.23
N HIS A 152 3.01 -2.40 6.40
CA HIS A 152 3.93 -1.81 7.38
C HIS A 152 3.52 -2.21 8.81
N THR A 153 2.28 -1.93 9.23
CA THR A 153 1.75 -2.30 10.55
C THR A 153 1.84 -3.83 10.80
N ARG A 154 1.69 -4.65 9.75
CA ARG A 154 1.92 -6.10 9.83
C ARG A 154 3.38 -6.45 10.11
N ALA A 155 4.33 -5.72 9.55
CA ALA A 155 5.75 -5.91 9.88
C ALA A 155 6.01 -5.63 11.36
N ASP A 156 5.41 -4.58 11.94
CA ASP A 156 5.51 -4.25 13.36
C ASP A 156 4.90 -5.35 14.25
N VAL A 157 3.79 -5.98 13.81
CA VAL A 157 3.23 -7.17 14.47
C VAL A 157 4.26 -8.31 14.47
N PHE A 158 4.94 -8.59 13.35
CA PHE A 158 5.96 -9.64 13.30
C PHE A 158 7.16 -9.31 14.16
N ILE A 159 7.63 -8.05 14.17
CA ILE A 159 8.70 -7.59 15.06
C ILE A 159 8.30 -7.82 16.53
N THR A 160 7.12 -7.39 16.92
CA THR A 160 6.62 -7.51 18.29
C THR A 160 6.47 -8.98 18.73
N VAL A 161 5.94 -9.84 17.85
CA VAL A 161 5.87 -11.30 18.11
C VAL A 161 7.28 -11.89 18.24
N GLY A 162 8.21 -11.49 17.36
CA GLY A 162 9.61 -11.90 17.44
C GLY A 162 10.25 -11.53 18.77
N VAL A 163 10.06 -10.27 19.22
CA VAL A 163 10.54 -9.79 20.51
C VAL A 163 9.95 -10.61 21.67
N LEU A 164 8.64 -10.89 21.67
CA LEU A 164 8.01 -11.73 22.69
C LEU A 164 8.58 -13.14 22.74
N VAL A 165 8.75 -13.77 21.58
CA VAL A 165 9.38 -15.10 21.47
C VAL A 165 10.80 -15.08 21.99
N SER A 166 11.58 -14.06 21.58
CA SER A 166 12.96 -13.87 22.04
C SER A 166 13.05 -13.74 23.55
N ILE A 167 12.23 -12.88 24.17
CA ILE A 167 12.20 -12.72 25.64
C ILE A 167 11.91 -14.05 26.34
N LEU A 168 10.93 -14.81 25.87
CA LEU A 168 10.55 -16.09 26.49
C LEU A 168 11.65 -17.14 26.41
N LEU A 169 12.34 -17.22 25.27
CA LEU A 169 13.39 -18.22 25.03
C LEU A 169 14.73 -17.82 25.67
N THR A 170 15.05 -16.52 25.71
CA THR A 170 16.23 -16.02 26.40
C THR A 170 16.15 -16.26 27.93
N ARG A 171 14.95 -16.15 28.53
CA ARG A 171 14.70 -16.53 29.94
C ARG A 171 15.03 -18.02 30.22
N GLN A 172 14.99 -18.90 29.18
CA GLN A 172 15.38 -20.32 29.26
C GLN A 172 16.88 -20.56 29.00
N GLY A 173 17.67 -19.50 28.81
CA GLY A 173 19.12 -19.58 28.61
C GLY A 173 19.57 -19.65 27.12
N TRP A 174 18.67 -19.52 26.18
CA TRP A 174 18.98 -19.61 24.73
C TRP A 174 19.27 -18.21 24.14
N TRP A 175 20.38 -17.65 24.51
CA TRP A 175 20.78 -16.28 24.22
C TRP A 175 20.91 -15.92 22.73
N TRP A 176 21.30 -16.89 21.86
CA TRP A 176 21.48 -16.68 20.42
C TRP A 176 20.15 -16.55 19.64
N ILE A 177 19.02 -16.94 20.26
CA ILE A 177 17.72 -16.97 19.61
C ILE A 177 17.23 -15.57 19.29
N ASP A 178 17.55 -14.58 20.10
CA ASP A 178 17.18 -13.18 19.83
C ASP A 178 17.65 -12.73 18.44
N SER A 179 18.91 -12.92 18.14
CA SER A 179 19.47 -12.59 16.83
C SER A 179 18.91 -13.46 15.70
N ALA A 180 18.64 -14.74 15.95
CA ALA A 180 18.07 -15.63 14.95
C ALA A 180 16.62 -15.21 14.60
N VAL A 181 15.82 -14.89 15.61
CA VAL A 181 14.44 -14.37 15.42
C VAL A 181 14.46 -13.04 14.70
N ALA A 182 15.35 -12.11 15.06
CA ALA A 182 15.49 -10.83 14.37
C ALA A 182 15.81 -11.00 12.88
N ILE A 183 16.70 -11.94 12.52
CA ILE A 183 17.00 -12.25 11.12
C ILE A 183 15.76 -12.81 10.39
N VAL A 184 15.02 -13.73 11.01
CA VAL A 184 13.79 -14.28 10.42
C VAL A 184 12.76 -13.18 10.19
N VAL A 185 12.57 -12.29 11.18
CA VAL A 185 11.67 -11.14 11.04
C VAL A 185 12.13 -10.21 9.92
N ALA A 186 13.44 -9.92 9.81
CA ALA A 186 13.99 -9.13 8.72
C ALA A 186 13.67 -9.73 7.34
N LEU A 187 13.79 -11.06 7.18
CA LEU A 187 13.42 -11.74 5.94
C LEU A 187 11.92 -11.60 5.62
N VAL A 188 11.07 -11.66 6.65
CA VAL A 188 9.62 -11.42 6.47
C VAL A 188 9.36 -9.98 6.02
N ILE A 189 10.05 -8.99 6.59
CA ILE A 189 9.92 -7.58 6.18
C ILE A 189 10.36 -7.40 4.72
N VAL A 190 11.48 -8.00 4.30
CA VAL A 190 11.93 -7.97 2.89
C VAL A 190 10.86 -8.56 1.97
N PHE A 191 10.27 -9.69 2.34
CA PHE A 191 9.20 -10.30 1.56
C PHE A 191 7.96 -9.39 1.46
N VAL A 192 7.57 -8.75 2.55
CA VAL A 192 6.45 -7.78 2.58
C VAL A 192 6.75 -6.59 1.67
N ALA A 193 7.95 -6.00 1.78
CA ALA A 193 8.40 -4.89 0.93
C ALA A 193 8.39 -5.28 -0.56
N TYR A 194 8.88 -6.48 -0.89
CA TYR A 194 8.82 -7.00 -2.25
C TYR A 194 7.39 -7.10 -2.79
N ARG A 195 6.43 -7.55 -1.97
CA ARG A 195 5.03 -7.64 -2.35
C ARG A 195 4.38 -6.28 -2.61
N ILE A 196 4.79 -5.24 -1.89
CA ILE A 196 4.34 -3.88 -2.16
C ILE A 196 4.91 -3.43 -3.51
N LEU A 197 6.22 -3.63 -3.75
CA LEU A 197 6.87 -3.27 -5.02
C LEU A 197 6.21 -3.99 -6.22
N GLU A 198 5.90 -5.26 -6.09
CA GLU A 198 5.24 -6.07 -7.14
C GLU A 198 3.89 -5.46 -7.59
N ARG A 199 3.20 -4.76 -6.70
CA ARG A 199 1.93 -4.08 -7.00
C ARG A 199 2.11 -2.64 -7.46
N THR A 200 3.07 -1.94 -6.90
CA THR A 200 3.26 -0.50 -7.04
C THR A 200 4.05 -0.13 -8.31
N VAL A 201 5.14 -0.88 -8.58
CA VAL A 201 6.00 -0.61 -9.74
C VAL A 201 5.25 -0.72 -11.07
N PRO A 202 4.40 -1.74 -11.32
CA PRO A 202 3.61 -1.83 -12.54
C PRO A 202 2.81 -0.57 -12.88
N VAL A 203 2.20 0.06 -11.88
CA VAL A 203 1.40 1.29 -12.06
C VAL A 203 2.28 2.47 -12.46
N LEU A 204 3.48 2.59 -11.86
CA LEU A 204 4.40 3.70 -12.15
C LEU A 204 5.01 3.61 -13.54
N VAL A 205 5.29 2.39 -14.02
CA VAL A 205 5.90 2.16 -15.35
C VAL A 205 4.88 1.91 -16.45
N ASP A 206 3.61 2.26 -16.21
CA ASP A 206 2.51 2.07 -17.17
C ASP A 206 2.41 0.63 -17.72
N GLN A 207 2.62 -0.36 -16.83
CA GLN A 207 2.40 -1.75 -17.21
C GLN A 207 0.94 -1.95 -17.60
N ARG A 208 0.72 -2.83 -18.56
CA ARG A 208 -0.61 -3.16 -19.08
C ARG A 208 -1.59 -3.53 -17.95
N ALA A 209 -2.66 -2.74 -17.82
CA ALA A 209 -3.68 -2.91 -16.77
C ALA A 209 -4.73 -3.95 -17.10
N ILE A 210 -5.05 -4.15 -18.39
CA ILE A 210 -6.06 -5.10 -18.89
C ILE A 210 -5.44 -5.93 -20.03
N PRO A 211 -5.70 -7.25 -20.09
CA PRO A 211 -5.24 -8.08 -21.19
C PRO A 211 -5.68 -7.52 -22.55
N THR A 212 -4.74 -7.43 -23.50
CA THR A 212 -5.02 -6.90 -24.84
C THR A 212 -6.18 -7.62 -25.52
N ARG A 213 -6.29 -8.94 -25.29
CA ARG A 213 -7.33 -9.79 -25.85
C ARG A 213 -8.72 -9.36 -25.40
N ASP A 214 -8.91 -9.01 -24.13
CA ASP A 214 -10.20 -8.64 -23.57
C ASP A 214 -10.71 -7.33 -24.18
N ILE A 215 -9.82 -6.34 -24.37
CA ILE A 215 -10.13 -5.09 -25.06
C ILE A 215 -10.46 -5.35 -26.52
N GLN A 216 -9.66 -6.21 -27.18
CA GLN A 216 -9.85 -6.54 -28.58
C GLN A 216 -11.21 -7.23 -28.84
N GLU A 217 -11.53 -8.26 -28.08
CA GLU A 217 -12.78 -9.01 -28.20
C GLU A 217 -13.99 -8.11 -27.92
N THR A 218 -13.90 -7.24 -26.91
CA THR A 218 -14.98 -6.30 -26.55
C THR A 218 -15.21 -5.26 -27.65
N ALA A 219 -14.12 -4.69 -28.21
CA ALA A 219 -14.20 -3.71 -29.29
C ALA A 219 -14.74 -4.33 -30.60
N GLN A 220 -14.27 -5.53 -30.97
CA GLN A 220 -14.72 -6.24 -32.17
C GLN A 220 -16.17 -6.72 -32.09
N ALA A 221 -16.74 -6.84 -30.90
CA ALA A 221 -18.14 -7.19 -30.73
C ALA A 221 -19.10 -6.02 -31.02
N VAL A 222 -18.60 -4.80 -31.34
CA VAL A 222 -19.42 -3.67 -31.75
C VAL A 222 -19.69 -3.75 -33.27
N PRO A 223 -20.95 -3.65 -33.71
CA PRO A 223 -21.31 -3.65 -35.12
C PRO A 223 -20.59 -2.55 -35.88
N GLY A 224 -20.02 -2.89 -37.05
CA GLY A 224 -19.25 -1.93 -37.88
C GLY A 224 -17.75 -1.98 -37.66
N VAL A 225 -17.25 -2.56 -36.56
CA VAL A 225 -15.83 -2.79 -36.33
C VAL A 225 -15.36 -4.01 -37.12
N LYS A 226 -14.40 -3.81 -38.03
CA LYS A 226 -13.79 -4.87 -38.87
C LYS A 226 -12.53 -5.43 -38.26
N GLY A 227 -11.84 -4.65 -37.40
CA GLY A 227 -10.64 -5.04 -36.67
C GLY A 227 -10.36 -4.11 -35.49
N ALA A 228 -9.60 -4.61 -34.52
CA ALA A 228 -9.12 -3.81 -33.39
C ALA A 228 -7.65 -4.16 -33.11
N TYR A 229 -6.78 -3.17 -33.05
CA TYR A 229 -5.33 -3.29 -32.86
C TYR A 229 -4.73 -2.03 -32.24
N GLY A 230 -3.39 -1.95 -32.08
CA GLY A 230 -2.73 -0.81 -31.45
C GLY A 230 -3.12 -0.63 -29.97
N ILE A 231 -3.55 -1.71 -29.32
CA ILE A 231 -4.18 -1.68 -27.98
C ILE A 231 -3.12 -1.45 -26.90
N ARG A 232 -3.38 -0.45 -26.06
CA ARG A 232 -2.61 -0.14 -24.85
C ARG A 232 -3.56 0.07 -23.70
N SER A 233 -3.14 -0.30 -22.49
CA SER A 233 -3.88 0.03 -21.28
C SER A 233 -2.91 0.27 -20.12
N ARG A 234 -3.30 1.15 -19.19
CA ARG A 234 -2.49 1.54 -18.03
C ARG A 234 -3.38 1.99 -16.87
N GLY A 235 -2.76 2.21 -15.73
CA GLY A 235 -3.38 2.80 -14.55
C GLY A 235 -3.67 1.79 -13.43
N PRO A 236 -3.91 2.29 -12.22
CA PRO A 236 -4.30 1.48 -11.07
C PRO A 236 -5.69 0.86 -11.25
N SER A 237 -6.06 -0.03 -10.35
CA SER A 237 -7.28 -0.83 -10.47
C SER A 237 -8.58 -0.02 -10.52
N ASP A 238 -8.59 1.16 -9.94
CA ASP A 238 -9.73 2.10 -9.86
C ASP A 238 -9.71 3.21 -10.90
N LEU A 239 -8.59 3.41 -11.62
CA LEU A 239 -8.40 4.49 -12.59
C LEU A 239 -7.66 3.97 -13.84
N ARG A 240 -8.33 3.10 -14.62
CA ARG A 240 -7.76 2.45 -15.80
C ARG A 240 -8.05 3.21 -17.07
N TYR A 241 -7.02 3.35 -17.91
CA TYR A 241 -7.08 3.99 -19.23
C TYR A 241 -6.80 2.95 -20.31
N ALA A 242 -7.44 3.12 -21.47
CA ALA A 242 -7.13 2.31 -22.65
C ALA A 242 -7.11 3.14 -23.92
N GLU A 243 -6.27 2.72 -24.85
CA GLU A 243 -6.19 3.21 -26.22
C GLU A 243 -6.42 2.03 -27.15
N VAL A 244 -7.22 2.21 -28.20
CA VAL A 244 -7.48 1.20 -29.21
C VAL A 244 -7.66 1.83 -30.57
N THR A 245 -7.07 1.24 -31.61
CA THR A 245 -7.34 1.56 -33.00
C THR A 245 -8.36 0.58 -33.54
N ILE A 246 -9.46 1.07 -34.10
CA ILE A 246 -10.47 0.27 -34.76
C ILE A 246 -10.44 0.48 -36.28
N ALA A 247 -10.63 -0.60 -37.03
CA ALA A 247 -10.82 -0.54 -38.47
C ALA A 247 -12.31 -0.56 -38.80
N VAL A 248 -12.76 0.40 -39.61
CA VAL A 248 -14.14 0.52 -40.11
C VAL A 248 -14.17 0.50 -41.63
N ASP A 249 -15.36 0.38 -42.22
CA ASP A 249 -15.51 0.44 -43.68
C ASP A 249 -14.94 1.75 -44.24
N ARG A 250 -14.09 1.65 -45.29
CA ARG A 250 -13.45 2.83 -45.92
C ARG A 250 -14.43 3.82 -46.56
N HIS A 251 -15.65 3.36 -46.83
CA HIS A 251 -16.70 4.18 -47.40
C HIS A 251 -17.62 4.77 -46.35
N ALA A 252 -17.38 4.48 -45.05
CA ALA A 252 -18.13 5.11 -43.97
C ALA A 252 -17.82 6.63 -43.95
N ASP A 253 -18.87 7.43 -43.83
CA ASP A 253 -18.68 8.84 -43.55
C ASP A 253 -18.16 9.08 -42.15
N VAL A 254 -17.67 10.29 -41.88
CA VAL A 254 -17.07 10.63 -40.59
C VAL A 254 -18.08 10.52 -39.45
N GLU A 255 -19.35 10.84 -39.69
CA GLU A 255 -20.40 10.76 -38.67
C GLU A 255 -20.67 9.29 -38.28
N SER A 256 -20.81 8.41 -39.24
CA SER A 256 -20.99 6.96 -39.03
C SER A 256 -19.78 6.32 -38.33
N ALA A 257 -18.57 6.69 -38.76
CA ALA A 257 -17.32 6.20 -38.17
C ALA A 257 -17.16 6.64 -36.70
N HIS A 258 -17.53 7.90 -36.41
CA HIS A 258 -17.51 8.44 -35.04
C HIS A 258 -18.57 7.75 -34.15
N ALA A 259 -19.77 7.52 -34.65
CA ALA A 259 -20.80 6.80 -33.91
C ALA A 259 -20.39 5.38 -33.55
N ILE A 260 -19.61 4.69 -34.40
CA ILE A 260 -19.04 3.38 -34.09
C ILE A 260 -17.98 3.51 -32.98
N ALA A 261 -17.11 4.54 -33.05
CA ALA A 261 -16.09 4.78 -32.02
C ALA A 261 -16.71 5.05 -30.64
N ASP A 262 -17.78 5.87 -30.59
CA ASP A 262 -18.52 6.15 -29.36
C ASP A 262 -19.12 4.87 -28.74
N GLN A 263 -19.69 3.98 -29.58
CA GLN A 263 -20.20 2.69 -29.10
C GLN A 263 -19.09 1.79 -28.56
N VAL A 264 -17.91 1.79 -29.17
CA VAL A 264 -16.74 1.06 -28.67
C VAL A 264 -16.30 1.61 -27.34
N GLU A 265 -16.19 2.95 -27.23
CA GLU A 265 -15.79 3.63 -25.99
C GLU A 265 -16.74 3.30 -24.84
N GLU A 266 -18.06 3.48 -25.04
CA GLU A 266 -19.08 3.17 -24.03
C GLU A 266 -19.06 1.72 -23.60
N ARG A 267 -18.91 0.80 -24.55
CA ARG A 267 -18.87 -0.63 -24.28
C ARG A 267 -17.63 -1.01 -23.48
N LEU A 268 -16.45 -0.51 -23.86
CA LEU A 268 -15.20 -0.77 -23.16
C LEU A 268 -15.25 -0.19 -21.74
N LYS A 269 -15.76 1.04 -21.54
CA LYS A 269 -15.94 1.64 -20.22
C LYS A 269 -16.85 0.80 -19.33
N ARG A 270 -17.97 0.36 -19.86
CA ARG A 270 -18.96 -0.41 -19.10
C ARG A 270 -18.50 -1.84 -18.79
N ASP A 271 -18.02 -2.57 -19.79
CA ASP A 271 -17.77 -4.01 -19.67
C ASP A 271 -16.42 -4.30 -18.98
N LEU A 272 -15.41 -3.43 -19.15
CA LEU A 272 -14.07 -3.57 -18.57
C LEU A 272 -13.77 -2.58 -17.42
N GLN A 273 -14.76 -1.79 -17.01
CA GLN A 273 -14.63 -0.79 -15.94
C GLN A 273 -13.46 0.17 -16.18
N LEU A 274 -13.35 0.68 -17.42
CA LEU A 274 -12.36 1.67 -17.78
C LEU A 274 -12.85 3.07 -17.41
N HIS A 275 -11.93 3.91 -16.92
CA HIS A 275 -12.20 5.31 -16.60
C HIS A 275 -12.31 6.15 -17.88
N GLU A 276 -11.33 5.97 -18.77
CA GLU A 276 -11.26 6.67 -20.04
C GLU A 276 -10.73 5.74 -21.15
N VAL A 277 -11.28 5.91 -22.34
CA VAL A 277 -10.89 5.15 -23.53
C VAL A 277 -10.70 6.11 -24.69
N THR A 278 -9.56 6.04 -25.35
CA THR A 278 -9.31 6.74 -26.62
C THR A 278 -9.45 5.76 -27.76
N VAL A 279 -10.39 6.03 -28.68
CA VAL A 279 -10.62 5.22 -29.87
C VAL A 279 -10.10 5.96 -31.09
N HIS A 280 -9.08 5.41 -31.75
CA HIS A 280 -8.61 5.88 -33.06
C HIS A 280 -9.29 5.07 -34.16
N VAL A 281 -9.76 5.76 -35.21
CA VAL A 281 -10.49 5.10 -36.32
C VAL A 281 -9.62 5.11 -37.58
N GLU A 282 -9.47 3.96 -38.19
CA GLU A 282 -8.80 3.79 -39.49
C GLU A 282 -9.71 3.10 -40.51
N PRO A 283 -9.61 3.47 -41.81
CA PRO A 283 -10.33 2.78 -42.89
C PRO A 283 -9.68 1.42 -43.18
N CYS A 284 -10.47 0.37 -43.44
CA CYS A 284 -10.00 -0.95 -43.88
C CYS A 284 -10.27 -1.19 -45.38
#